data_ebee27b0781edaa83afef16da3d17482
#
_entry.id   ebee27b0781edaa83afef16da3d17482
#
_cell.length_a   1.000
_cell.length_b   1.000
_cell.length_c   1.000
_cell.angle_alpha   90.00
_cell.angle_beta   90.00
_cell.angle_gamma   90.00
#
_symmetry.space_group_name_H-M   'P 1'
#
loop_
_entity.id
_entity.type
_entity.pdbx_description
1 polymer ?
#
loop_
_entity_poly.entity_id
_entity_poly.type
_entity_poly.pdbx_seq_one_letter_code
_entity_poly.pdbx_strand_id
1 'polypeptide(L)'
;MASFHPLSSQVIRAIHVGFVLLMIFTLYPPGGGKSGGWRALGWLLGIAGFLTGLYQWVFEAELTQRAGDLTQADWVVGVILIGLVFEAARRVMGWGLPLICGIFLAYALFGQHLPGIMAHRGYGMDQIVGTLSFGTEGFYGTPTYVSSTFIFLFILFGAFLEQAGMI
;
A
#
# COMPACT_ATOMS: atom_id res chain seq x y z
N MET A 1 12.03 -15.03 -30.83
CA MET A 1 11.52 -15.55 -29.54
C MET A 1 11.17 -14.33 -28.70
N ALA A 2 9.89 -14.05 -28.50
CA ALA A 2 9.48 -12.97 -27.60
C ALA A 2 9.79 -13.42 -26.17
N SER A 3 10.81 -12.85 -25.57
CA SER A 3 11.10 -13.05 -24.14
C SER A 3 9.99 -12.37 -23.35
N PHE A 4 8.98 -13.11 -22.96
CA PHE A 4 8.08 -12.72 -21.89
C PHE A 4 8.95 -12.65 -20.63
N HIS A 5 9.39 -11.46 -20.25
CA HIS A 5 9.92 -11.24 -18.91
C HIS A 5 8.74 -11.34 -17.94
N PRO A 6 8.64 -12.38 -17.11
CA PRO A 6 7.60 -12.43 -16.11
C PRO A 6 7.77 -11.22 -15.20
N LEU A 7 6.67 -10.50 -14.93
CA LEU A 7 6.67 -9.42 -13.95
C LEU A 7 7.17 -9.98 -12.62
N SER A 8 8.02 -9.24 -11.94
CA SER A 8 8.49 -9.64 -10.62
C SER A 8 7.31 -9.74 -9.65
N SER A 9 7.43 -10.57 -8.65
CA SER A 9 6.42 -10.71 -7.60
C SER A 9 6.13 -9.37 -6.90
N GLN A 10 7.12 -8.52 -6.78
CA GLN A 10 6.98 -7.21 -6.14
C GLN A 10 6.17 -6.23 -6.98
N VAL A 11 6.39 -6.21 -8.29
CA VAL A 11 5.60 -5.41 -9.23
C VAL A 11 4.13 -5.83 -9.24
N ILE A 12 3.84 -7.13 -9.24
CA ILE A 12 2.47 -7.63 -9.17
C ILE A 12 1.76 -7.12 -7.90
N ARG A 13 2.44 -7.16 -6.75
CA ARG A 13 1.92 -6.64 -5.47
C ARG A 13 1.70 -5.14 -5.53
N ALA A 14 2.64 -4.38 -6.11
CA ALA A 14 2.54 -2.92 -6.23
C ALA A 14 1.36 -2.49 -7.11
N ILE A 15 1.20 -3.13 -8.27
CA ILE A 15 0.05 -2.90 -9.16
C ILE A 15 -1.26 -3.24 -8.43
N HIS A 16 -1.31 -4.37 -7.73
CA HIS A 16 -2.49 -4.79 -6.97
C HIS A 16 -2.87 -3.75 -5.90
N VAL A 17 -1.91 -3.30 -5.07
CA VAL A 17 -2.15 -2.25 -4.07
C VAL A 17 -2.63 -0.96 -4.73
N GLY A 18 -2.02 -0.55 -5.85
CA GLY A 18 -2.43 0.62 -6.61
C GLY A 18 -3.90 0.54 -7.07
N PHE A 19 -4.32 -0.60 -7.61
CA PHE A 19 -5.72 -0.83 -7.97
C PHE A 19 -6.66 -0.85 -6.77
N VAL A 20 -6.27 -1.49 -5.68
CA VAL A 20 -7.07 -1.52 -4.44
C VAL A 20 -7.26 -0.12 -3.89
N LEU A 21 -6.22 0.70 -3.85
CA LEU A 21 -6.33 2.10 -3.43
C LEU A 21 -7.26 2.89 -4.36
N LEU A 22 -7.12 2.73 -5.68
CA LEU A 22 -8.01 3.36 -6.66
C LEU A 22 -9.47 2.98 -6.41
N MET A 23 -9.76 1.70 -6.20
CA MET A 23 -11.10 1.21 -5.90
C MET A 23 -11.64 1.77 -4.58
N ILE A 24 -10.85 1.72 -3.50
CA ILE A 24 -11.29 2.22 -2.19
C ILE A 24 -11.66 3.70 -2.26
N PHE A 25 -10.82 4.53 -2.85
CA PHE A 25 -11.05 5.97 -2.90
C PHE A 25 -12.20 6.38 -3.83
N THR A 26 -12.48 5.58 -4.85
CA THR A 26 -13.63 5.82 -5.75
C THR A 26 -14.94 5.31 -5.15
N LEU A 27 -14.93 4.17 -4.46
CA LEU A 27 -16.11 3.57 -3.84
C LEU A 27 -16.50 4.23 -2.51
N TYR A 28 -15.49 4.70 -1.75
CA TYR A 28 -15.64 5.34 -0.44
C TYR A 28 -15.17 6.81 -0.48
N PRO A 29 -15.84 7.70 -1.22
CA PRO A 29 -15.45 9.10 -1.29
C PRO A 29 -15.62 9.79 0.07
N PRO A 30 -14.82 10.80 0.40
CA PRO A 30 -14.99 11.58 1.62
C PRO A 30 -16.40 12.20 1.68
N GLY A 31 -16.95 12.38 2.88
CA GLY A 31 -18.25 13.03 3.06
C GLY A 31 -19.44 12.29 2.46
N GLY A 32 -19.32 10.97 2.19
CA GLY A 32 -20.40 10.15 1.65
C GLY A 32 -20.79 10.48 0.21
N GLY A 33 -19.94 11.16 -0.54
CA GLY A 33 -20.11 11.41 -1.97
C GLY A 33 -21.25 12.37 -2.34
N LYS A 34 -21.81 13.12 -1.38
CA LYS A 34 -22.97 13.99 -1.58
C LYS A 34 -22.69 15.23 -2.44
N SER A 35 -21.46 15.63 -2.62
CA SER A 35 -21.07 16.76 -3.50
C SER A 35 -20.05 16.32 -4.54
N GLY A 36 -20.10 16.97 -5.72
CA GLY A 36 -19.18 16.68 -6.83
C GLY A 36 -17.71 16.87 -6.45
N GLY A 37 -17.41 17.85 -5.58
CA GLY A 37 -16.04 18.10 -5.10
C GLY A 37 -15.45 16.96 -4.28
N TRP A 38 -16.23 16.33 -3.41
CA TRP A 38 -15.78 15.18 -2.63
C TRP A 38 -15.54 13.94 -3.49
N ARG A 39 -16.32 13.76 -4.56
CA ARG A 39 -16.08 12.69 -5.53
C ARG A 39 -14.80 12.93 -6.32
N ALA A 40 -14.56 14.17 -6.77
CA ALA A 40 -13.31 14.53 -7.45
C ALA A 40 -12.08 14.29 -6.56
N LEU A 41 -12.16 14.62 -5.26
CA LEU A 41 -11.10 14.34 -4.31
C LEU A 41 -10.85 12.82 -4.15
N GLY A 42 -11.91 12.00 -4.15
CA GLY A 42 -11.80 10.54 -4.16
C GLY A 42 -11.02 10.05 -5.38
N TRP A 43 -11.37 10.53 -6.57
CA TRP A 43 -10.63 10.19 -7.80
C TRP A 43 -9.15 10.62 -7.75
N LEU A 44 -8.87 11.83 -7.27
CA LEU A 44 -7.49 12.32 -7.15
C LEU A 44 -6.64 11.44 -6.22
N LEU A 45 -7.18 11.07 -5.05
CA LEU A 45 -6.49 10.19 -4.11
C LEU A 45 -6.31 8.77 -4.69
N GLY A 46 -7.32 8.27 -5.40
CA GLY A 46 -7.24 6.97 -6.05
C GLY A 46 -6.17 6.94 -7.15
N ILE A 47 -6.13 7.96 -8.00
CA ILE A 47 -5.10 8.09 -9.04
C ILE A 47 -3.71 8.24 -8.39
N ALA A 48 -3.59 9.04 -7.35
CA ALA A 48 -2.32 9.15 -6.61
C ALA A 48 -1.86 7.79 -6.08
N GLY A 49 -2.76 6.99 -5.48
CA GLY A 49 -2.46 5.63 -5.04
C GLY A 49 -2.05 4.69 -6.19
N PHE A 50 -2.69 4.79 -7.33
CA PHE A 50 -2.31 4.02 -8.51
C PHE A 50 -0.93 4.42 -9.05
N LEU A 51 -0.64 5.72 -9.05
CA LEU A 51 0.67 6.23 -9.49
C LEU A 51 1.82 5.77 -8.59
N THR A 52 1.60 5.60 -7.28
CA THR A 52 2.63 5.02 -6.40
C THR A 52 2.95 3.56 -6.77
N GLY A 53 1.94 2.78 -7.18
CA GLY A 53 2.15 1.42 -7.71
C GLY A 53 2.92 1.41 -9.03
N LEU A 54 2.62 2.34 -9.94
CA LEU A 54 3.37 2.50 -11.19
C LEU A 54 4.81 2.96 -10.96
N TYR A 55 5.03 3.83 -9.99
CA TYR A 55 6.38 4.26 -9.59
C TYR A 55 7.24 3.05 -9.19
N GLN A 56 6.69 2.16 -8.36
CA GLN A 56 7.36 0.92 -7.98
C GLN A 56 7.68 0.04 -9.19
N TRP A 57 6.79 -0.05 -10.17
CA TRP A 57 7.04 -0.82 -11.39
C TRP A 57 8.17 -0.25 -12.23
N VAL A 58 8.15 1.07 -12.47
CA VAL A 58 9.12 1.74 -13.35
C VAL A 58 10.52 1.73 -12.73
N PHE A 59 10.61 1.95 -11.42
CA PHE A 59 11.88 2.09 -10.69
C PHE A 59 12.29 0.84 -9.88
N GLU A 60 11.66 -0.32 -10.11
CA GLU A 60 11.92 -1.54 -9.34
C GLU A 60 13.39 -1.92 -9.27
N ALA A 61 14.08 -1.91 -10.41
CA ALA A 61 15.50 -2.28 -10.49
C ALA A 61 16.38 -1.33 -9.67
N GLU A 62 16.10 -0.04 -9.73
CA GLU A 62 16.83 0.99 -9.01
C GLU A 62 16.52 0.96 -7.50
N LEU A 63 15.26 0.79 -7.13
CA LEU A 63 14.83 0.67 -5.73
C LEU A 63 15.45 -0.55 -5.06
N THR A 64 15.57 -1.66 -5.78
CA THR A 64 16.22 -2.88 -5.26
C THR A 64 17.71 -2.68 -5.05
N GLN A 65 18.39 -1.97 -5.95
CA GLN A 65 19.83 -1.68 -5.82
C GLN A 65 20.11 -0.65 -4.72
N ARG A 66 19.19 0.28 -4.49
CA ARG A 66 19.29 1.35 -3.49
C ARG A 66 18.57 1.00 -2.17
N ALA A 67 18.34 -0.29 -1.91
CA ALA A 67 17.67 -0.73 -0.69
C ALA A 67 18.39 -0.19 0.56
N GLY A 68 17.74 0.70 1.28
CA GLY A 68 18.28 1.37 2.48
C GLY A 68 18.84 2.77 2.26
N ASP A 69 18.96 3.24 1.00
CA ASP A 69 19.41 4.61 0.66
C ASP A 69 18.39 5.27 -0.27
N LEU A 70 17.35 5.83 0.34
CA LEU A 70 16.21 6.43 -0.38
C LEU A 70 16.59 7.77 -0.97
N THR A 71 16.27 7.97 -2.24
CA THR A 71 16.32 9.30 -2.86
C THR A 71 15.20 10.20 -2.33
N GLN A 72 15.32 11.50 -2.52
CA GLN A 72 14.30 12.45 -2.10
C GLN A 72 12.94 12.17 -2.75
N ALA A 73 12.93 11.69 -4.00
CA ALA A 73 11.72 11.27 -4.70
C ALA A 73 11.09 10.01 -4.07
N ASP A 74 11.91 8.99 -3.78
CA ASP A 74 11.46 7.76 -3.11
C ASP A 74 10.83 8.09 -1.74
N TRP A 75 11.46 8.99 -1.00
CA TRP A 75 10.96 9.41 0.31
C TRP A 75 9.58 10.06 0.21
N VAL A 76 9.38 10.99 -0.73
CA VAL A 76 8.08 11.65 -0.94
C VAL A 76 7.01 10.64 -1.37
N VAL A 77 7.32 9.78 -2.33
CA VAL A 77 6.38 8.74 -2.80
C VAL A 77 6.04 7.75 -1.69
N GLY A 78 7.03 7.34 -0.89
CA GLY A 78 6.84 6.44 0.23
C GLY A 78 5.93 7.02 1.32
N VAL A 79 6.14 8.28 1.70
CA VAL A 79 5.28 8.98 2.68
C VAL A 79 3.86 9.15 2.16
N ILE A 80 3.69 9.51 0.89
CA ILE A 80 2.37 9.58 0.25
C ILE A 80 1.67 8.23 0.30
N LEU A 81 2.36 7.14 -0.05
CA LEU A 81 1.80 5.79 0.00
C LEU A 81 1.35 5.40 1.42
N ILE A 82 2.19 5.66 2.44
CA ILE A 82 1.83 5.42 3.85
C ILE A 82 0.54 6.18 4.21
N GLY A 83 0.47 7.47 3.91
CA GLY A 83 -0.71 8.29 4.18
C GLY A 83 -1.97 7.78 3.47
N LEU A 84 -1.84 7.38 2.20
CA LEU A 84 -2.97 6.82 1.42
C LEU A 84 -3.44 5.48 1.99
N VAL A 85 -2.54 4.60 2.41
CA VAL A 85 -2.90 3.32 3.02
C VAL A 85 -3.60 3.52 4.37
N PHE A 86 -3.11 4.44 5.22
CA PHE A 86 -3.77 4.78 6.47
C PHE A 86 -5.17 5.37 6.24
N GLU A 87 -5.32 6.27 5.28
CA GLU A 87 -6.61 6.86 4.93
C GLU A 87 -7.57 5.84 4.32
N ALA A 88 -7.07 4.93 3.49
CA ALA A 88 -7.85 3.83 2.93
C ALA A 88 -8.34 2.88 4.04
N ALA A 89 -7.45 2.48 4.95
CA ALA A 89 -7.80 1.65 6.11
C ALA A 89 -8.86 2.33 6.99
N ARG A 90 -8.72 3.64 7.23
CA ARG A 90 -9.71 4.41 7.99
C ARG A 90 -11.10 4.40 7.34
N ARG A 91 -11.17 4.47 6.01
CA ARG A 91 -12.45 4.47 5.29
C ARG A 91 -13.13 3.12 5.28
N VAL A 92 -12.38 2.05 5.17
CA VAL A 92 -12.92 0.69 5.06
C VAL A 92 -13.18 0.06 6.43
N MET A 93 -12.24 0.22 7.37
CA MET A 93 -12.25 -0.46 8.68
C MET A 93 -12.52 0.49 9.86
N GLY A 94 -12.68 1.80 9.59
CA GLY A 94 -12.84 2.80 10.64
C GLY A 94 -11.53 3.18 11.32
N TRP A 95 -11.62 3.85 12.47
CA TRP A 95 -10.47 4.42 13.18
C TRP A 95 -9.63 3.40 13.97
N GLY A 96 -10.20 2.23 14.28
CA GLY A 96 -9.55 1.26 15.18
C GLY A 96 -8.20 0.78 14.64
N LEU A 97 -8.16 0.28 13.42
CA LEU A 97 -6.94 -0.26 12.82
C LEU A 97 -5.87 0.81 12.57
N PRO A 98 -6.17 1.96 11.95
CA PRO A 98 -5.18 3.03 11.76
C PRO A 98 -4.59 3.55 13.07
N LEU A 99 -5.40 3.62 14.13
CA LEU A 99 -4.93 4.08 15.44
C LEU A 99 -3.93 3.10 16.04
N ILE A 100 -4.21 1.81 16.00
CA ILE A 100 -3.30 0.77 16.48
C ILE A 100 -1.99 0.80 15.68
N CYS A 101 -2.07 0.83 14.34
CA CYS A 101 -0.90 0.93 13.48
C CYS A 101 -0.10 2.21 13.74
N GLY A 102 -0.78 3.33 13.97
CA GLY A 102 -0.15 4.62 14.31
C GLY A 102 0.61 4.56 15.63
N ILE A 103 0.05 3.90 16.65
CA ILE A 103 0.73 3.69 17.94
C ILE A 103 2.00 2.86 17.75
N PHE A 104 1.95 1.75 17.00
CA PHE A 104 3.13 0.94 16.73
C PHE A 104 4.17 1.70 15.90
N LEU A 105 3.74 2.52 14.95
CA LEU A 105 4.63 3.37 14.16
C LEU A 105 5.32 4.42 15.06
N ALA A 106 4.57 5.06 15.95
CA ALA A 106 5.13 5.99 16.93
C ALA A 106 6.10 5.27 17.90
N TYR A 107 5.75 4.05 18.33
CA TYR A 107 6.65 3.24 19.13
C TYR A 107 7.96 2.92 18.37
N ALA A 108 7.90 2.55 17.10
CA ALA A 108 9.08 2.30 16.30
C ALA A 108 10.00 3.54 16.16
N LEU A 109 9.41 4.73 16.04
CA LEU A 109 10.15 5.99 15.95
C LEU A 109 10.74 6.45 17.29
N PHE A 110 9.97 6.37 18.36
CA PHE A 110 10.30 6.97 19.65
C PHE A 110 10.76 5.97 20.72
N GLY A 111 10.89 4.68 20.37
CA GLY A 111 11.25 3.63 21.32
C GLY A 111 12.55 3.83 22.09
N GLN A 112 13.47 4.62 21.55
CA GLN A 112 14.72 5.01 22.23
C GLN A 112 14.49 5.89 23.48
N HIS A 113 13.33 6.55 23.59
CA HIS A 113 13.01 7.44 24.70
C HIS A 113 12.22 6.74 25.81
N LEU A 114 11.86 5.47 25.62
CA LEU A 114 11.10 4.70 26.59
C LEU A 114 12.00 4.10 27.66
N PRO A 115 11.54 4.09 28.93
CA PRO A 115 12.31 3.50 30.03
C PRO A 115 12.19 1.98 30.08
N GLY A 116 13.25 1.31 30.56
CA GLY A 116 13.23 -0.10 30.91
C GLY A 116 13.25 -1.05 29.74
N ILE A 117 12.55 -2.18 29.89
CA ILE A 117 12.51 -3.28 28.92
C ILE A 117 11.81 -2.94 27.60
N MET A 118 11.07 -1.84 27.53
CA MET A 118 10.41 -1.35 26.31
C MET A 118 11.32 -0.45 25.48
N ALA A 119 12.48 -0.07 26.00
CA ALA A 119 13.46 0.70 25.27
C ALA A 119 14.07 -0.14 24.15
N HIS A 120 14.07 0.40 22.93
CA HIS A 120 14.79 -0.18 21.81
C HIS A 120 15.50 0.92 21.02
N ARG A 121 16.46 0.51 20.19
CA ARG A 121 17.10 1.43 19.25
C ARG A 121 16.03 1.96 18.29
N GLY A 122 15.69 3.24 18.40
CA GLY A 122 14.74 3.88 17.49
C GLY A 122 15.13 3.68 16.03
N TYR A 123 14.14 3.47 15.18
CA TYR A 123 14.35 3.38 13.73
C TYR A 123 14.32 4.77 13.12
N GLY A 124 15.22 5.04 12.17
CA GLY A 124 15.19 6.28 11.39
C GLY A 124 13.95 6.34 10.49
N MET A 125 13.49 7.57 10.21
CA MET A 125 12.35 7.77 9.29
C MET A 125 12.60 7.14 7.93
N ASP A 126 13.83 7.24 7.39
CA ASP A 126 14.19 6.65 6.09
C ASP A 126 14.05 5.14 6.10
N GLN A 127 14.46 4.51 7.20
CA GLN A 127 14.34 3.07 7.36
C GLN A 127 12.86 2.63 7.45
N ILE A 128 12.02 3.38 8.17
CA ILE A 128 10.58 3.08 8.29
C ILE A 128 9.89 3.25 6.94
N VAL A 129 10.13 4.37 6.25
CA VAL A 129 9.54 4.63 4.93
C VAL A 129 10.01 3.58 3.93
N GLY A 130 11.30 3.26 3.91
CA GLY A 130 11.86 2.24 3.03
C GLY A 130 11.26 0.85 3.25
N THR A 131 11.18 0.42 4.51
CA THR A 131 10.62 -0.89 4.86
C THR A 131 9.12 -0.99 4.56
N LEU A 132 8.34 0.03 4.92
CA LEU A 132 6.88 0.00 4.73
C LEU A 132 6.48 0.14 3.27
N SER A 133 7.12 1.06 2.53
CA SER A 133 6.65 1.47 1.19
C SER A 133 7.34 0.75 0.05
N PHE A 134 8.54 0.23 0.25
CA PHE A 134 9.34 -0.40 -0.82
C PHE A 134 9.80 -1.81 -0.47
N GLY A 135 9.88 -2.14 0.84
CA GLY A 135 10.29 -3.46 1.30
C GLY A 135 9.22 -4.53 1.14
N THR A 136 9.67 -5.79 1.15
CA THR A 136 8.80 -6.98 1.15
C THR A 136 8.24 -7.31 2.54
N GLU A 137 8.62 -6.56 3.55
CA GLU A 137 8.14 -6.70 4.95
C GLU A 137 7.01 -5.71 5.30
N GLY A 138 6.78 -4.72 4.43
CA GLY A 138 5.76 -3.69 4.59
C GLY A 138 4.47 -3.96 3.80
N PHE A 139 3.99 -2.93 3.10
CA PHE A 139 2.74 -3.03 2.33
C PHE A 139 2.79 -4.06 1.21
N TYR A 140 3.97 -4.34 0.69
CA TYR A 140 4.19 -5.37 -0.34
C TYR A 140 4.60 -6.72 0.24
N GLY A 141 4.22 -6.99 1.50
CA GLY A 141 4.52 -8.22 2.22
C GLY A 141 3.74 -9.45 1.75
N THR A 142 3.89 -10.53 2.51
CA THR A 142 3.21 -11.81 2.24
C THR A 142 1.68 -11.69 2.15
N PRO A 143 0.99 -10.91 3.01
CA PRO A 143 -0.46 -10.77 2.88
C PRO A 143 -0.90 -10.19 1.53
N THR A 144 -0.17 -9.19 1.04
CA THR A 144 -0.44 -8.57 -0.28
C THR A 144 -0.13 -9.54 -1.42
N TYR A 145 0.91 -10.36 -1.27
CA TYR A 145 1.21 -11.42 -2.24
C TYR A 145 0.07 -12.44 -2.36
N VAL A 146 -0.41 -12.94 -1.25
CA VAL A 146 -1.54 -13.89 -1.22
C VAL A 146 -2.80 -13.24 -1.81
N SER A 147 -3.06 -11.98 -1.46
CA SER A 147 -4.19 -11.22 -2.00
C SER A 147 -4.10 -11.04 -3.52
N SER A 148 -2.94 -10.67 -4.04
CA SER A 148 -2.73 -10.37 -5.46
C SER A 148 -2.70 -11.61 -6.36
N THR A 149 -2.46 -12.77 -5.79
CA THR A 149 -2.37 -14.03 -6.54
C THR A 149 -3.55 -14.94 -6.28
N PHE A 150 -3.60 -15.55 -5.09
CA PHE A 150 -4.59 -16.59 -4.79
C PHE A 150 -6.00 -16.02 -4.56
N ILE A 151 -6.14 -15.03 -3.68
CA ILE A 151 -7.47 -14.49 -3.34
C ILE A 151 -8.11 -13.83 -4.56
N PHE A 152 -7.35 -13.04 -5.30
CA PHE A 152 -7.84 -12.43 -6.54
C PHE A 152 -8.37 -13.45 -7.53
N LEU A 153 -7.61 -14.54 -7.77
CA LEU A 153 -8.03 -15.61 -8.69
C LEU A 153 -9.28 -16.35 -8.19
N PHE A 154 -9.39 -16.60 -6.89
CA PHE A 154 -10.59 -17.24 -6.34
C PHE A 154 -11.84 -16.37 -6.47
N ILE A 155 -11.70 -15.06 -6.20
CA ILE A 155 -12.81 -14.10 -6.37
C ILE A 155 -13.21 -14.01 -7.85
N LEU A 156 -12.23 -13.91 -8.76
CA LEU A 156 -12.48 -13.87 -10.19
C LEU A 156 -13.18 -15.13 -10.68
N PHE A 157 -12.72 -16.30 -10.23
CA PHE A 157 -13.32 -17.58 -10.58
C PHE A 157 -14.74 -17.72 -10.02
N GLY A 158 -14.96 -17.30 -8.76
CA GLY A 158 -16.30 -17.28 -8.16
C GLY A 158 -17.27 -16.37 -8.92
N ALA A 159 -16.85 -15.17 -9.28
CA ALA A 159 -17.65 -14.26 -10.09
C ALA A 159 -17.95 -14.83 -11.49
N PHE A 160 -17.00 -15.54 -12.10
CA PHE A 160 -17.22 -16.24 -13.38
C PHE A 160 -18.27 -17.35 -13.25
N LEU A 161 -18.19 -18.19 -12.20
CA LEU A 161 -19.16 -19.25 -11.95
C LEU A 161 -20.57 -18.71 -11.71
N GLU A 162 -20.70 -17.61 -10.96
CA GLU A 162 -21.97 -16.92 -10.72
C GLU A 162 -22.57 -16.43 -12.05
N GLN A 163 -21.77 -15.75 -12.88
CA GLN A 163 -22.23 -15.28 -14.20
C GLN A 163 -22.56 -16.41 -15.18
N ALA A 164 -21.90 -17.56 -15.05
CA ALA A 164 -22.17 -18.74 -15.84
C ALA A 164 -23.42 -19.53 -15.37
N GLY A 165 -24.06 -19.10 -14.28
CA GLY A 165 -25.26 -19.75 -13.73
C GLY A 165 -24.99 -21.14 -13.12
N MET A 166 -23.75 -21.36 -12.65
CA MET A 166 -23.35 -22.61 -11.99
C MET A 166 -23.47 -22.57 -10.46
N ILE A 167 -23.76 -21.41 -9.91
CA ILE A 167 -24.04 -21.17 -8.48
C ILE A 167 -25.29 -20.32 -8.36
#